data_cd10652c2099f7208f4cb9fc05111ce2
#
_entry.id   cd10652c2099f7208f4cb9fc05111ce2
#
_cell.length_a   1.000
_cell.length_b   1.000
_cell.length_c   1.000
_cell.angle_alpha   90.00
_cell.angle_beta   90.00
_cell.angle_gamma   90.00
#
_symmetry.space_group_name_H-M   'P 1'
#
loop_
_entity.id
_entity.type
_entity.pdbx_description
1 polymer ?
#
loop_
_entity_poly.entity_id
_entity_poly.type
_entity_poly.pdbx_seq_one_letter_code
_entity_poly.pdbx_strand_id
1 'polypeptide(L)'
;MSEHLRAGFRFKPYEKPFQTPFEVLFEVFKELIVHTSGDFDEAIDWLRELDTEYKLSTPDYSIEDFIEDLKKKGYIQEDIGANGEKGMSITAKTERVIRQAALDQIFGKLKKAGSGNHKTKSKGHGDEHTGDKRAFQFGDSIDKIDLTESIKNAQVNN
;
A
#
# COMPACT_ATOMS: atom_id res chain seq x y z
N MET A 1 -17.63 49.48 -12.50
CA MET A 1 -16.27 48.89 -12.24
C MET A 1 -16.46 47.43 -11.91
N SER A 2 -16.21 46.56 -12.86
CA SER A 2 -16.30 45.12 -12.65
C SER A 2 -14.96 44.61 -12.22
N GLU A 3 -14.84 44.31 -10.92
CA GLU A 3 -13.72 43.56 -10.42
C GLU A 3 -13.83 42.12 -10.91
N HIS A 4 -13.03 41.80 -11.92
CA HIS A 4 -12.84 40.43 -12.33
C HIS A 4 -12.14 39.69 -11.17
N LEU A 5 -12.90 38.91 -10.42
CA LEU A 5 -12.37 37.89 -9.51
C LEU A 5 -11.48 36.94 -10.30
N ARG A 6 -10.19 37.24 -10.35
CA ARG A 6 -9.18 36.25 -10.72
C ARG A 6 -9.13 35.22 -9.61
N ALA A 7 -9.81 34.12 -9.79
CA ALA A 7 -9.64 32.94 -8.98
C ALA A 7 -8.21 32.39 -9.19
N GLY A 8 -7.25 33.02 -8.54
CA GLY A 8 -5.88 32.55 -8.54
C GLY A 8 -5.77 31.41 -7.56
N PHE A 9 -5.28 30.25 -8.02
CA PHE A 9 -4.85 29.20 -7.13
C PHE A 9 -3.74 29.75 -6.22
N ARG A 10 -3.98 29.88 -4.93
CA ARG A 10 -2.95 30.16 -3.95
C ARG A 10 -2.25 28.85 -3.62
N PHE A 11 -1.04 28.70 -4.08
CA PHE A 11 -0.15 27.67 -3.55
C PHE A 11 0.20 28.05 -2.11
N LYS A 12 -0.39 27.35 -1.14
CA LYS A 12 0.14 27.32 0.22
C LYS A 12 1.31 26.33 0.23
N PRO A 13 2.49 26.71 0.75
CA PRO A 13 3.52 25.71 1.02
C PRO A 13 2.90 24.60 1.87
N TYR A 14 3.14 23.35 1.49
CA TYR A 14 2.70 22.21 2.27
C TYR A 14 3.54 22.21 3.56
N GLU A 15 2.97 22.73 4.62
CA GLU A 15 3.52 22.53 5.96
C GLU A 15 3.22 21.09 6.34
N LYS A 16 4.26 20.26 6.43
CA LYS A 16 4.11 18.92 7.01
C LYS A 16 3.47 19.10 8.39
N PRO A 17 2.36 18.39 8.69
CA PRO A 17 1.81 18.41 10.03
C PRO A 17 2.92 18.08 11.02
N PHE A 18 2.96 18.77 12.14
CA PHE A 18 3.97 18.58 13.18
C PHE A 18 3.88 17.11 13.64
N GLN A 19 4.83 16.30 13.24
CA GLN A 19 4.91 14.91 13.65
C GLN A 19 5.61 14.84 15.02
N THR A 20 4.99 14.14 15.93
CA THR A 20 5.63 13.84 17.22
C THR A 20 6.80 12.87 17.00
N PRO A 21 7.83 12.88 17.86
CA PRO A 21 8.93 11.92 17.76
C PRO A 21 8.44 10.46 17.69
N PHE A 22 7.37 10.14 18.43
CA PHE A 22 6.72 8.83 18.34
C PHE A 22 6.21 8.53 16.94
N GLU A 23 5.52 9.46 16.29
CA GLU A 23 4.96 9.25 14.95
C GLU A 23 6.05 9.02 13.91
N VAL A 24 7.16 9.74 13.98
CA VAL A 24 8.31 9.56 13.08
C VAL A 24 8.87 8.15 13.20
N LEU A 25 9.17 7.70 14.42
CA LEU A 25 9.69 6.37 14.67
C LEU A 25 8.67 5.28 14.34
N PHE A 26 7.38 5.54 14.56
CA PHE A 26 6.31 4.59 14.29
C PHE A 26 6.09 4.38 12.78
N GLU A 27 6.23 5.41 11.96
CA GLU A 27 6.18 5.25 10.49
C GLU A 27 7.31 4.33 10.00
N VAL A 28 8.55 4.55 10.46
CA VAL A 28 9.69 3.70 10.12
C VAL A 28 9.48 2.27 10.65
N PHE A 29 9.05 2.15 11.90
CA PHE A 29 8.79 0.84 12.52
C PHE A 29 7.75 0.01 11.76
N LYS A 30 6.67 0.62 11.26
CA LYS A 30 5.66 -0.08 10.44
C LYS A 30 6.26 -0.70 9.17
N GLU A 31 7.15 0.02 8.51
CA GLU A 31 7.83 -0.51 7.33
C GLU A 31 8.77 -1.67 7.71
N LEU A 32 9.56 -1.50 8.76
CA LEU A 32 10.49 -2.52 9.23
C LEU A 32 9.79 -3.80 9.65
N ILE A 33 8.68 -3.70 10.38
CA ILE A 33 7.94 -4.89 10.86
C ILE A 33 7.33 -5.69 9.68
N VAL A 34 7.02 -5.04 8.57
CA VAL A 34 6.61 -5.73 7.34
C VAL A 34 7.78 -6.49 6.72
N HIS A 35 8.96 -5.87 6.67
CA HIS A 35 10.15 -6.50 6.11
C HIS A 35 10.68 -7.66 6.94
N THR A 36 10.54 -7.61 8.26
CA THR A 36 10.92 -8.68 9.17
C THR A 36 9.81 -9.73 9.37
N SER A 37 8.75 -9.67 8.56
CA SER A 37 7.61 -10.61 8.64
C SER A 37 6.92 -10.65 10.01
N GLY A 38 6.95 -9.54 10.74
CA GLY A 38 6.33 -9.41 12.05
C GLY A 38 7.26 -9.71 13.23
N ASP A 39 8.54 -9.98 12.99
CA ASP A 39 9.54 -10.14 14.05
C ASP A 39 9.87 -8.79 14.67
N PHE A 40 9.48 -8.63 15.94
CA PHE A 40 9.68 -7.39 16.67
C PHE A 40 11.15 -7.13 17.00
N ASP A 41 11.87 -8.13 17.45
CA ASP A 41 13.25 -7.97 17.91
C ASP A 41 14.16 -7.60 16.72
N GLU A 42 13.99 -8.27 15.58
CA GLU A 42 14.70 -7.95 14.35
C GLU A 42 14.35 -6.55 13.84
N ALA A 43 13.07 -6.15 13.89
CA ALA A 43 12.64 -4.82 13.47
C ALA A 43 13.24 -3.71 14.34
N ILE A 44 13.37 -3.94 15.66
CA ILE A 44 14.00 -2.98 16.57
C ILE A 44 15.51 -2.91 16.35
N ASP A 45 16.17 -4.01 16.08
CA ASP A 45 17.60 -3.99 15.76
C ASP A 45 17.86 -3.18 14.48
N TRP A 46 17.08 -3.37 13.45
CA TRP A 46 17.15 -2.55 12.23
C TRP A 46 16.83 -1.08 12.49
N LEU A 47 15.86 -0.80 13.37
CA LEU A 47 15.54 0.59 13.74
C LEU A 47 16.71 1.27 14.45
N ARG A 48 17.43 0.56 15.32
CA ARG A 48 18.64 1.07 15.99
C ARG A 48 19.78 1.35 15.00
N GLU A 49 19.96 0.47 14.01
CA GLU A 49 20.95 0.72 12.95
C GLU A 49 20.61 1.98 12.15
N LEU A 50 19.35 2.12 11.74
CA LEU A 50 18.88 3.31 11.03
C LEU A 50 18.98 4.57 11.90
N ASP A 51 18.70 4.47 13.20
CA ASP A 51 18.84 5.61 14.12
C ASP A 51 20.30 6.06 14.24
N THR A 52 21.25 5.13 14.23
CA THR A 52 22.68 5.46 14.26
C THR A 52 23.10 6.23 13.01
N GLU A 53 22.55 5.89 11.86
CA GLU A 53 22.90 6.52 10.57
C GLU A 53 22.13 7.82 10.32
N TYR A 54 20.81 7.81 10.55
CA TYR A 54 19.90 8.90 10.17
C TYR A 54 19.46 9.77 11.35
N LYS A 55 19.82 9.42 12.59
CA LYS A 55 19.44 10.14 13.83
C LYS A 55 17.94 10.39 13.91
N LEU A 56 17.16 9.31 13.85
CA LEU A 56 15.70 9.35 13.88
C LEU A 56 15.19 9.68 15.29
N SER A 57 15.91 9.24 16.31
CA SER A 57 15.64 9.58 17.72
C SER A 57 16.15 11.00 18.06
N THR A 58 15.64 11.55 19.14
CA THR A 58 16.07 12.84 19.66
C THR A 58 16.68 12.65 21.05
N PRO A 59 17.49 13.61 21.57
CA PRO A 59 18.02 13.52 22.94
C PRO A 59 16.93 13.37 24.01
N ASP A 60 15.73 13.89 23.74
CA ASP A 60 14.59 13.87 24.66
C ASP A 60 13.67 12.64 24.44
N TYR A 61 13.89 11.87 23.35
CA TYR A 61 13.05 10.73 22.99
C TYR A 61 13.89 9.64 22.32
N SER A 62 14.24 8.65 23.10
CA SER A 62 15.08 7.52 22.68
C SER A 62 14.27 6.37 22.04
N ILE A 63 14.97 5.38 21.49
CA ILE A 63 14.34 4.15 21.02
C ILE A 63 13.69 3.37 22.17
N GLU A 64 14.28 3.41 23.36
CA GLU A 64 13.72 2.80 24.57
C GLU A 64 12.41 3.46 24.97
N ASP A 65 12.33 4.79 24.93
CA ASP A 65 11.08 5.54 25.18
C ASP A 65 10.01 5.16 24.14
N PHE A 66 10.42 4.99 22.89
CA PHE A 66 9.53 4.55 21.82
C PHE A 66 8.98 3.12 22.09
N ILE A 67 9.79 2.18 22.53
CA ILE A 67 9.37 0.83 22.90
C ILE A 67 8.37 0.86 24.07
N GLU A 68 8.64 1.67 25.08
CA GLU A 68 7.70 1.85 26.19
C GLU A 68 6.36 2.43 25.73
N ASP A 69 6.38 3.40 24.85
CA ASP A 69 5.16 3.99 24.28
C ASP A 69 4.40 3.00 23.40
N LEU A 70 5.10 2.15 22.62
CA LEU A 70 4.46 1.06 21.90
C LEU A 70 3.72 0.10 22.85
N LYS A 71 4.32 -0.21 23.99
CA LYS A 71 3.73 -1.06 25.02
C LYS A 71 2.52 -0.38 25.66
N LYS A 72 2.67 0.88 26.11
CA LYS A 72 1.59 1.69 26.72
C LYS A 72 0.39 1.85 25.78
N LYS A 73 0.64 2.04 24.51
CA LYS A 73 -0.40 2.20 23.48
C LYS A 73 -0.98 0.86 22.99
N GLY A 74 -0.46 -0.27 23.44
CA GLY A 74 -0.94 -1.61 23.12
C GLY A 74 -0.60 -2.05 21.68
N TYR A 75 0.49 -1.57 21.12
CA TYR A 75 1.00 -2.03 19.83
C TYR A 75 1.85 -3.29 19.95
N ILE A 76 2.49 -3.48 21.09
CA ILE A 76 3.29 -4.66 21.40
C ILE A 76 2.88 -5.24 22.76
N GLN A 77 3.16 -6.52 22.95
CA GLN A 77 2.90 -7.24 24.20
C GLN A 77 4.08 -8.14 24.55
N GLU A 78 4.22 -8.44 25.83
CA GLU A 78 5.15 -9.49 26.26
C GLU A 78 4.58 -10.87 25.87
N ASP A 79 5.40 -11.68 25.27
CA ASP A 79 5.09 -13.06 24.91
C ASP A 79 6.06 -13.99 25.63
N ILE A 80 5.58 -15.14 26.02
CA ILE A 80 6.39 -16.18 26.62
C ILE A 80 6.53 -17.30 25.60
N GLY A 81 7.70 -17.40 25.02
CA GLY A 81 8.01 -18.46 24.08
C GLY A 81 7.85 -19.86 24.69
N ALA A 82 7.72 -20.86 23.85
CA ALA A 82 7.55 -22.27 24.26
C ALA A 82 8.67 -22.76 25.20
N ASN A 83 9.82 -22.10 25.18
CA ASN A 83 10.97 -22.40 26.03
C ASN A 83 11.02 -21.62 27.35
N GLY A 84 9.96 -20.82 27.65
CA GLY A 84 9.91 -19.95 28.83
C GLY A 84 10.73 -18.66 28.69
N GLU A 85 11.27 -18.37 27.53
CA GLU A 85 11.95 -17.11 27.24
C GLU A 85 10.92 -16.00 27.06
N LYS A 86 11.18 -14.85 27.70
CA LYS A 86 10.34 -13.65 27.54
C LYS A 86 10.79 -12.94 26.28
N GLY A 87 9.88 -12.83 25.32
CA GLY A 87 10.04 -12.07 24.09
C GLY A 87 8.99 -10.96 24.01
N MET A 88 9.09 -10.16 22.97
CA MET A 88 8.10 -9.16 22.62
C MET A 88 7.46 -9.54 21.29
N SER A 89 6.14 -9.38 21.20
CA SER A 89 5.40 -9.64 19.97
C SER A 89 4.49 -8.47 19.62
N ILE A 90 4.17 -8.35 18.33
CA ILE A 90 3.18 -7.37 17.87
C ILE A 90 1.77 -7.83 18.24
N THR A 91 0.91 -6.87 18.54
CA THR A 91 -0.51 -7.15 18.82
C THR A 91 -1.36 -7.14 17.55
N ALA A 92 -2.56 -7.71 17.63
CA ALA A 92 -3.56 -7.62 16.57
C ALA A 92 -3.89 -6.15 16.17
N LYS A 93 -3.70 -5.21 17.10
CA LYS A 93 -3.81 -3.77 16.81
C LYS A 93 -2.75 -3.33 15.80
N THR A 94 -1.51 -3.73 16.00
CA THR A 94 -0.40 -3.42 15.08
C THR A 94 -0.61 -4.07 13.72
N GLU A 95 -0.97 -5.34 13.69
CA GLU A 95 -1.28 -6.04 12.43
C GLU A 95 -2.39 -5.33 11.63
N ARG A 96 -3.42 -4.84 12.32
CA ARG A 96 -4.50 -4.09 11.66
C ARG A 96 -4.02 -2.78 11.06
N VAL A 97 -3.19 -2.03 11.79
CA VAL A 97 -2.61 -0.77 11.31
C VAL A 97 -1.73 -0.99 10.08
N ILE A 98 -0.87 -2.02 10.12
CA ILE A 98 0.01 -2.40 9.01
C ILE A 98 -0.82 -2.79 7.78
N ARG A 99 -1.83 -3.64 7.98
CA ARG A 99 -2.73 -4.08 6.91
C ARG A 99 -3.45 -2.90 6.28
N GLN A 100 -3.95 -1.97 7.08
CA GLN A 100 -4.62 -0.78 6.58
C GLN A 100 -3.67 0.09 5.76
N ALA A 101 -2.47 0.34 6.25
CA ALA A 101 -1.45 1.12 5.53
C ALA A 101 -1.08 0.46 4.18
N ALA A 102 -0.93 -0.86 4.15
CA ALA A 102 -0.67 -1.61 2.91
C ALA A 102 -1.82 -1.48 1.90
N LEU A 103 -3.06 -1.60 2.37
CA LEU A 103 -4.25 -1.41 1.52
C LEU A 103 -4.32 0.00 0.96
N ASP A 104 -4.11 1.02 1.78
CA ASP A 104 -4.12 2.42 1.35
C ASP A 104 -3.03 2.70 0.29
N GLN A 105 -1.86 2.10 0.44
CA GLN A 105 -0.77 2.18 -0.53
C GLN A 105 -1.15 1.53 -1.87
N ILE A 106 -1.76 0.34 -1.84
CA ILE A 106 -2.22 -0.38 -3.04
C ILE A 106 -3.31 0.43 -3.75
N PHE A 107 -4.34 0.86 -3.02
CA PHE A 107 -5.44 1.66 -3.60
C PHE A 107 -4.97 3.02 -4.10
N GLY A 108 -4.00 3.65 -3.43
CA GLY A 108 -3.39 4.89 -3.88
C GLY A 108 -2.64 4.73 -5.22
N LYS A 109 -1.96 3.61 -5.40
CA LYS A 109 -1.30 3.27 -6.67
C LYS A 109 -2.32 2.98 -7.78
N LEU A 110 -3.39 2.25 -7.48
CA LEU A 110 -4.47 1.95 -8.44
C LEU A 110 -5.19 3.22 -8.90
N LYS A 111 -5.50 4.15 -8.00
CA LYS A 111 -6.10 5.44 -8.37
C LYS A 111 -5.19 6.26 -9.30
N LYS A 112 -3.88 6.25 -9.06
CA LYS A 112 -2.91 6.94 -9.94
C LYS A 112 -2.79 6.27 -11.29
N ALA A 113 -2.86 4.95 -11.36
CA ALA A 113 -2.82 4.19 -12.60
C ALA A 113 -4.12 4.35 -13.43
N GLY A 114 -5.27 4.46 -12.75
CA GLY A 114 -6.58 4.65 -13.39
C GLY A 114 -6.83 6.06 -13.95
N SER A 115 -6.01 7.05 -13.59
CA SER A 115 -6.09 8.42 -14.11
C SER A 115 -5.21 8.65 -15.34
N GLY A 116 -4.87 7.61 -16.08
CA GLY A 116 -4.28 7.71 -17.40
C GLY A 116 -5.32 8.28 -18.35
N ASN A 117 -5.42 9.62 -18.40
CA ASN A 117 -6.24 10.33 -19.37
C ASN A 117 -5.55 10.26 -20.73
N HIS A 118 -5.56 9.08 -21.34
CA HIS A 118 -5.28 8.96 -22.76
C HIS A 118 -6.44 9.61 -23.51
N LYS A 119 -6.37 10.94 -23.68
CA LYS A 119 -7.08 11.60 -24.76
C LYS A 119 -6.44 11.12 -26.07
N THR A 120 -6.84 9.96 -26.52
CA THR A 120 -6.65 9.58 -27.91
C THR A 120 -7.47 10.56 -28.74
N LYS A 121 -6.80 11.51 -29.39
CA LYS A 121 -7.38 12.40 -30.39
C LYS A 121 -7.71 11.70 -31.69
N SER A 122 -7.61 10.39 -31.77
CA SER A 122 -8.13 9.60 -32.88
C SER A 122 -9.56 9.23 -32.55
N LYS A 123 -10.52 9.83 -33.24
CA LYS A 123 -11.82 9.22 -33.45
C LYS A 123 -11.50 7.84 -34.06
N GLY A 124 -11.47 6.81 -33.20
CA GLY A 124 -11.51 5.46 -33.69
C GLY A 124 -12.80 5.38 -34.47
N HIS A 125 -12.73 5.23 -35.79
CA HIS A 125 -13.77 4.54 -36.52
C HIS A 125 -13.91 3.23 -35.77
N GLY A 126 -15.05 3.04 -35.10
CA GLY A 126 -15.40 1.74 -34.59
C GLY A 126 -15.27 0.79 -35.77
N ASP A 127 -14.22 -0.02 -35.76
CA ASP A 127 -14.22 -1.20 -36.58
C ASP A 127 -15.44 -1.97 -36.10
N GLU A 128 -16.50 -1.90 -36.91
CA GLU A 128 -17.53 -2.92 -36.87
C GLU A 128 -16.77 -4.22 -37.03
N HIS A 129 -16.68 -4.99 -35.96
CA HIS A 129 -16.22 -6.36 -36.03
C HIS A 129 -17.16 -7.09 -36.97
N THR A 130 -16.83 -7.02 -38.26
CA THR A 130 -17.39 -7.92 -39.25
C THR A 130 -16.87 -9.30 -38.81
N GLY A 131 -17.78 -10.00 -38.13
CA GLY A 131 -17.43 -11.25 -37.45
C GLY A 131 -17.10 -12.34 -38.43
N ASP A 132 -15.86 -12.39 -38.90
CA ASP A 132 -15.28 -13.63 -39.37
C ASP A 132 -15.04 -14.53 -38.16
N LYS A 133 -16.10 -15.29 -37.84
CA LYS A 133 -16.05 -16.33 -36.81
C LYS A 133 -15.17 -17.45 -37.31
N ARG A 134 -13.95 -17.53 -36.79
CA ARG A 134 -13.06 -18.68 -37.03
C ARG A 134 -12.85 -19.48 -35.77
N ALA A 135 -12.53 -20.74 -35.90
CA ALA A 135 -12.15 -21.58 -34.78
C ALA A 135 -10.90 -21.00 -34.07
N PHE A 136 -10.92 -21.05 -32.74
CA PHE A 136 -9.81 -20.61 -31.90
C PHE A 136 -8.53 -21.34 -32.26
N GLN A 137 -7.43 -20.62 -32.43
CA GLN A 137 -6.10 -21.16 -32.59
C GLN A 137 -5.20 -20.76 -31.44
N PHE A 138 -4.28 -21.63 -31.07
CA PHE A 138 -3.33 -21.39 -30.00
C PHE A 138 -2.50 -20.12 -30.29
N GLY A 139 -2.60 -19.12 -29.42
CA GLY A 139 -1.97 -17.81 -29.60
C GLY A 139 -2.95 -16.67 -29.90
N ASP A 140 -4.24 -16.92 -30.05
CA ASP A 140 -5.26 -15.90 -30.20
C ASP A 140 -5.48 -15.17 -28.85
N SER A 141 -5.70 -13.86 -28.91
CA SER A 141 -6.03 -13.06 -27.74
C SER A 141 -7.39 -13.46 -27.17
N ILE A 142 -7.49 -13.54 -25.84
CA ILE A 142 -8.71 -13.91 -25.11
C ILE A 142 -9.90 -13.02 -25.47
N ASP A 143 -9.65 -11.77 -25.86
CA ASP A 143 -10.69 -10.80 -26.25
C ASP A 143 -11.42 -11.17 -27.54
N LYS A 144 -10.92 -12.11 -28.30
CA LYS A 144 -11.50 -12.60 -29.55
C LYS A 144 -12.28 -13.89 -29.41
N ILE A 145 -12.39 -14.43 -28.20
CA ILE A 145 -13.11 -15.66 -27.91
C ILE A 145 -14.57 -15.35 -27.65
N ASP A 146 -15.47 -15.87 -28.48
CA ASP A 146 -16.89 -15.89 -28.17
C ASP A 146 -17.17 -17.01 -27.15
N LEU A 147 -17.23 -16.65 -25.87
CA LEU A 147 -17.51 -17.58 -24.77
C LEU A 147 -18.86 -18.27 -24.92
N THR A 148 -19.84 -17.60 -25.52
CA THR A 148 -21.20 -18.15 -25.68
C THR A 148 -21.21 -19.31 -26.69
N GLU A 149 -20.46 -19.17 -27.76
CA GLU A 149 -20.37 -20.20 -28.79
C GLU A 149 -19.48 -21.37 -28.35
N SER A 150 -18.41 -21.07 -27.60
CA SER A 150 -17.54 -22.10 -27.02
C SER A 150 -18.28 -23.00 -26.01
N ILE A 151 -19.16 -22.45 -25.20
CA ILE A 151 -20.00 -23.19 -24.24
C ILE A 151 -21.04 -24.05 -24.98
N LYS A 152 -21.67 -23.53 -26.05
CA LYS A 152 -22.60 -24.32 -26.88
C LYS A 152 -21.94 -25.52 -27.54
N ASN A 153 -20.74 -25.34 -28.07
CA ASN A 153 -19.99 -26.42 -28.71
C ASN A 153 -19.55 -27.50 -27.71
N ALA A 154 -19.27 -27.12 -26.46
CA ALA A 154 -18.95 -28.06 -25.40
C ALA A 154 -20.17 -28.89 -24.94
N GLN A 155 -21.40 -28.36 -25.09
CA GLN A 155 -22.63 -29.05 -24.70
C GLN A 155 -23.14 -30.01 -25.81
N VAL A 156 -22.76 -29.81 -27.04
CA VAL A 156 -23.19 -30.66 -28.20
C VAL A 156 -22.33 -31.90 -28.37
N ASN A 157 -21.11 -31.93 -27.80
CA ASN A 157 -20.18 -33.05 -27.92
C ASN A 157 -20.14 -33.96 -26.66
N ASN A 158 -21.19 -33.97 -25.85
CA ASN A 158 -21.39 -34.94 -24.76
C ASN A 158 -22.51 -35.92 -25.06
#